data_3d7d84c70dcd231bf423105bd1b0b9f9
#
_entry.id   3d7d84c70dcd231bf423105bd1b0b9f9
#
_cell.length_a   1.000
_cell.length_b   1.000
_cell.length_c   1.000
_cell.angle_alpha   90.00
_cell.angle_beta   90.00
_cell.angle_gamma   90.00
#
_symmetry.space_group_name_H-M   'P 1'
#
loop_
_entity.id
_entity.type
_entity.pdbx_description
1 polymer ?
#
loop_
_entity_poly.entity_id
_entity_poly.type
_entity_poly.pdbx_seq_one_letter_code
_entity_poly.pdbx_strand_id
1 'polypeptide(L)'
;LLYKWRIAEPVNKQGTALPIRLKLIGGLQKKNFQFGELRKSKFVMVDNMEWFNVFGLIFIAVIMIPNVVFAIKCKDGFDNKWNNKYVEVTEQVGRLGCFGFMIINIPGTWFGWWSDEAFALYLIVDTILVMLYCAIWIICFKKNSVFRALALSIIPSMLFLFSGIMSRSVLLIIASVLFAPSHIVISYKNVK
;
A
#
# COMPACT_ATOMS: atom_id res chain seq x y z
N LEU A 1 21.31 -41.60 17.79
CA LEU A 1 20.44 -42.77 18.08
C LEU A 1 19.03 -42.47 17.52
N LEU A 2 18.85 -42.91 16.23
CA LEU A 2 17.58 -42.79 15.50
C LEU A 2 16.70 -44.00 15.84
N TYR A 3 15.63 -43.83 16.58
CA TYR A 3 14.60 -44.85 16.76
C TYR A 3 13.71 -44.90 15.52
N LYS A 4 13.95 -45.94 14.68
CA LYS A 4 13.13 -46.27 13.52
C LYS A 4 11.92 -47.09 14.00
N TRP A 5 10.77 -46.44 14.21
CA TRP A 5 9.52 -47.15 14.44
C TRP A 5 9.06 -47.80 13.13
N ARG A 6 9.18 -49.13 13.07
CA ARG A 6 8.60 -49.93 12.01
C ARG A 6 7.17 -50.28 12.42
N ILE A 7 6.19 -49.55 11.89
CA ILE A 7 4.78 -49.93 12.06
C ILE A 7 4.53 -51.11 11.17
N ALA A 8 4.25 -52.29 11.76
CA ALA A 8 3.87 -53.50 11.02
C ALA A 8 2.49 -53.25 10.38
N GLU A 9 2.41 -53.44 9.08
CA GLU A 9 1.12 -53.33 8.37
C GLU A 9 0.25 -54.57 8.68
N PRO A 10 -1.05 -54.37 8.97
CA PRO A 10 -1.97 -55.51 9.14
C PRO A 10 -2.25 -56.12 7.77
N VAL A 11 -1.71 -57.30 7.52
CA VAL A 11 -1.98 -58.12 6.35
C VAL A 11 -3.15 -59.03 6.65
N ASN A 12 -4.12 -59.10 5.75
CA ASN A 12 -5.23 -60.04 5.90
C ASN A 12 -4.76 -61.44 5.54
N LYS A 13 -5.51 -62.49 5.88
CA LYS A 13 -5.20 -63.90 5.64
C LYS A 13 -5.03 -64.30 4.14
N GLN A 14 -5.21 -63.36 3.20
CA GLN A 14 -5.06 -63.57 1.75
C GLN A 14 -3.93 -62.68 1.15
N GLY A 15 -3.11 -61.99 1.93
CA GLY A 15 -1.92 -61.29 1.45
C GLY A 15 -2.17 -60.02 0.60
N THR A 16 -3.42 -59.52 0.51
CA THR A 16 -3.75 -58.32 -0.26
C THR A 16 -4.00 -57.14 0.69
N ALA A 17 -3.31 -56.03 0.47
CA ALA A 17 -3.48 -54.79 1.23
C ALA A 17 -4.85 -54.18 0.94
N LEU A 18 -5.54 -53.76 1.99
CA LEU A 18 -6.87 -53.14 1.91
C LEU A 18 -6.85 -51.78 1.20
N PRO A 19 -7.76 -51.53 0.25
CA PRO A 19 -7.73 -50.35 -0.65
C PRO A 19 -8.08 -49.00 0.04
N ILE A 20 -8.34 -48.99 1.33
CA ILE A 20 -8.79 -47.77 2.03
C ILE A 20 -7.66 -46.74 2.20
N ARG A 21 -6.40 -47.13 2.30
CA ARG A 21 -5.26 -46.21 2.46
C ARG A 21 -4.90 -45.43 1.20
N LEU A 22 -5.10 -46.02 0.01
CA LEU A 22 -4.81 -45.35 -1.26
C LEU A 22 -5.74 -44.19 -1.57
N LYS A 23 -7.01 -44.24 -1.13
CA LYS A 23 -7.97 -43.15 -1.34
C LYS A 23 -7.68 -41.92 -0.48
N LEU A 24 -7.17 -42.11 0.77
CA LEU A 24 -6.82 -41.00 1.65
C LEU A 24 -5.54 -40.29 1.20
N ILE A 25 -4.53 -41.04 0.76
CA ILE A 25 -3.26 -40.49 0.26
C ILE A 25 -3.49 -39.76 -1.08
N GLY A 26 -4.27 -40.32 -1.97
CA GLY A 26 -4.66 -39.67 -3.24
C GLY A 26 -5.45 -38.37 -3.03
N GLY A 27 -6.31 -38.32 -2.02
CA GLY A 27 -7.08 -37.11 -1.65
C GLY A 27 -6.20 -36.00 -1.07
N LEU A 28 -5.23 -36.36 -0.23
CA LEU A 28 -4.28 -35.41 0.35
C LEU A 28 -3.28 -34.90 -0.71
N GLN A 29 -2.80 -35.79 -1.59
CA GLN A 29 -1.89 -35.42 -2.67
C GLN A 29 -2.59 -34.51 -3.70
N LYS A 30 -3.87 -34.77 -4.02
CA LYS A 30 -4.69 -33.92 -4.91
C LYS A 30 -5.00 -32.56 -4.29
N LYS A 31 -5.25 -32.48 -2.97
CA LYS A 31 -5.40 -31.19 -2.25
C LYS A 31 -4.11 -30.40 -2.23
N ASN A 32 -2.98 -31.05 -1.93
CA ASN A 32 -1.68 -30.39 -1.92
C ASN A 32 -1.26 -29.91 -3.32
N PHE A 33 -1.61 -30.64 -4.36
CA PHE A 33 -1.39 -30.25 -5.75
C PHE A 33 -2.26 -29.05 -6.14
N GLN A 34 -3.56 -29.03 -5.78
CA GLN A 34 -4.43 -27.88 -6.02
C GLN A 34 -4.00 -26.62 -5.23
N PHE A 35 -3.53 -26.79 -3.98
CA PHE A 35 -2.98 -25.66 -3.22
C PHE A 35 -1.69 -25.12 -3.83
N GLY A 36 -0.84 -25.98 -4.36
CA GLY A 36 0.38 -25.60 -5.08
C GLY A 36 0.09 -24.85 -6.39
N GLU A 37 -0.90 -25.31 -7.15
CA GLU A 37 -1.37 -24.65 -8.38
C GLU A 37 -2.03 -23.30 -8.10
N LEU A 38 -2.87 -23.21 -7.06
CA LEU A 38 -3.48 -21.93 -6.64
C LEU A 38 -2.43 -20.94 -6.12
N ARG A 39 -1.40 -21.43 -5.44
CA ARG A 39 -0.29 -20.60 -4.99
C ARG A 39 0.57 -20.11 -6.16
N LYS A 40 0.86 -20.99 -7.13
CA LYS A 40 1.54 -20.61 -8.38
C LYS A 40 0.71 -19.63 -9.21
N SER A 41 -0.58 -19.88 -9.35
CA SER A 41 -1.49 -18.98 -10.09
C SER A 41 -1.58 -17.59 -9.45
N LYS A 42 -1.66 -17.50 -8.11
CA LYS A 42 -1.58 -16.20 -7.41
C LYS A 42 -0.23 -15.52 -7.60
N PHE A 43 0.86 -16.27 -7.53
CA PHE A 43 2.20 -15.75 -7.71
C PHE A 43 2.40 -15.23 -9.14
N VAL A 44 1.97 -15.97 -10.17
CA VAL A 44 2.04 -15.56 -11.59
C VAL A 44 1.16 -14.33 -11.89
N MET A 45 -0.01 -14.16 -11.22
CA MET A 45 -0.82 -12.94 -11.37
C MET A 45 -0.17 -11.72 -10.70
N VAL A 46 0.57 -11.91 -9.61
CA VAL A 46 1.31 -10.83 -8.94
C VAL A 46 2.53 -10.42 -9.78
N ASP A 47 3.27 -11.38 -10.35
CA ASP A 47 4.45 -11.12 -11.19
C ASP A 47 4.12 -10.33 -12.47
N ASN A 48 2.90 -10.46 -13.02
CA ASN A 48 2.50 -9.75 -14.26
C ASN A 48 2.05 -8.30 -14.02
N MET A 49 1.95 -7.84 -12.76
CA MET A 49 1.53 -6.46 -12.44
C MET A 49 2.51 -5.74 -11.50
N GLU A 50 3.78 -6.15 -11.46
CA GLU A 50 4.80 -5.51 -10.61
C GLU A 50 5.00 -4.01 -10.90
N TRP A 51 4.76 -3.58 -12.14
CA TRP A 51 4.88 -2.18 -12.54
C TRP A 51 3.71 -1.29 -12.08
N PHE A 52 2.57 -1.89 -11.65
CA PHE A 52 1.37 -1.15 -11.28
C PHE A 52 0.88 -1.49 -9.87
N ASN A 53 0.92 -0.51 -8.98
CA ASN A 53 0.46 -0.65 -7.60
C ASN A 53 -1.02 -0.24 -7.47
N VAL A 54 -1.92 -1.23 -7.53
CA VAL A 54 -3.37 -1.03 -7.39
C VAL A 54 -3.73 -0.42 -6.05
N PHE A 55 -3.08 -0.83 -4.96
CA PHE A 55 -3.35 -0.29 -3.62
C PHE A 55 -2.93 1.18 -3.52
N GLY A 56 -1.79 1.54 -4.11
CA GLY A 56 -1.36 2.93 -4.23
C GLY A 56 -2.38 3.80 -4.95
N LEU A 57 -2.94 3.30 -6.07
CA LEU A 57 -4.02 3.99 -6.78
C LEU A 57 -5.26 4.17 -5.90
N ILE A 58 -5.68 3.13 -5.17
CA ILE A 58 -6.85 3.20 -4.28
C ILE A 58 -6.63 4.25 -3.18
N PHE A 59 -5.48 4.25 -2.51
CA PHE A 59 -5.16 5.22 -1.45
C PHE A 59 -5.19 6.65 -1.98
N ILE A 60 -4.58 6.91 -3.14
CA ILE A 60 -4.59 8.24 -3.77
C ILE A 60 -6.03 8.64 -4.14
N ALA A 61 -6.80 7.75 -4.74
CA ALA A 61 -8.18 8.03 -5.12
C ALA A 61 -9.02 8.40 -3.89
N VAL A 62 -8.90 7.67 -2.78
CA VAL A 62 -9.64 7.95 -1.54
C VAL A 62 -9.23 9.29 -0.93
N ILE A 63 -7.93 9.63 -0.87
CA ILE A 63 -7.43 10.92 -0.38
C ILE A 63 -7.93 12.08 -1.26
N MET A 64 -8.05 11.88 -2.56
CA MET A 64 -8.51 12.93 -3.48
C MET A 64 -10.00 13.25 -3.33
N ILE A 65 -10.84 12.31 -2.86
CA ILE A 65 -12.28 12.54 -2.69
C ILE A 65 -12.58 13.79 -1.82
N PRO A 66 -12.10 13.91 -0.57
CA PRO A 66 -12.38 15.07 0.25
C PRO A 66 -11.78 16.37 -0.31
N ASN A 67 -10.63 16.29 -1.00
CA ASN A 67 -10.01 17.44 -1.65
C ASN A 67 -10.88 17.97 -2.79
N VAL A 68 -11.40 17.09 -3.64
CA VAL A 68 -12.30 17.46 -4.74
C VAL A 68 -13.62 18.02 -4.19
N VAL A 69 -14.19 17.37 -3.19
CA VAL A 69 -15.43 17.86 -2.54
C VAL A 69 -15.22 19.26 -1.94
N PHE A 70 -14.08 19.52 -1.32
CA PHE A 70 -13.76 20.83 -0.77
C PHE A 70 -13.56 21.87 -1.87
N ALA A 71 -12.83 21.55 -2.93
CA ALA A 71 -12.65 22.43 -4.08
C ALA A 71 -13.97 22.86 -4.74
N ILE A 72 -14.94 21.94 -4.83
CA ILE A 72 -16.26 22.23 -5.40
C ILE A 72 -17.10 23.10 -4.47
N LYS A 73 -17.05 22.84 -3.14
CA LYS A 73 -17.90 23.53 -2.17
C LYS A 73 -17.32 24.86 -1.69
N CYS A 74 -16.01 25.03 -1.68
CA CYS A 74 -15.29 26.20 -1.18
C CYS A 74 -14.38 26.74 -2.28
N LYS A 75 -14.94 27.55 -3.19
CA LYS A 75 -14.23 28.04 -4.39
C LYS A 75 -12.91 28.76 -4.08
N ASP A 76 -12.87 29.52 -2.99
CA ASP A 76 -11.67 30.26 -2.56
C ASP A 76 -10.83 29.48 -1.53
N GLY A 77 -11.20 28.25 -1.24
CA GLY A 77 -10.61 27.48 -0.14
C GLY A 77 -9.20 26.97 -0.39
N PHE A 78 -8.75 26.94 -1.64
CA PHE A 78 -7.40 26.54 -2.06
C PHE A 78 -6.59 27.71 -2.63
N ASP A 79 -7.08 28.95 -2.54
CA ASP A 79 -6.33 30.10 -3.00
C ASP A 79 -5.03 30.25 -2.20
N ASN A 80 -3.91 30.22 -2.92
CA ASN A 80 -2.61 30.43 -2.31
C ASN A 80 -2.35 31.92 -2.12
N LYS A 81 -2.47 32.36 -0.88
CA LYS A 81 -2.20 33.76 -0.48
C LYS A 81 -0.70 34.06 -0.37
N TRP A 82 0.12 33.03 -0.22
CA TRP A 82 1.55 33.16 -0.10
C TRP A 82 2.24 32.92 -1.46
N ASN A 83 2.52 34.02 -2.15
CA ASN A 83 3.07 33.99 -3.50
C ASN A 83 4.59 33.71 -3.47
N ASN A 84 4.97 32.43 -3.47
CA ASN A 84 6.35 31.98 -3.68
C ASN A 84 6.39 30.91 -4.78
N LYS A 85 6.62 31.35 -6.01
CA LYS A 85 6.58 30.53 -7.21
C LYS A 85 7.51 29.29 -7.14
N TYR A 86 8.69 29.42 -6.51
CA TYR A 86 9.62 28.29 -6.39
C TYR A 86 9.07 27.18 -5.51
N VAL A 87 8.50 27.53 -4.35
CA VAL A 87 7.92 26.55 -3.43
C VAL A 87 6.66 25.93 -4.03
N GLU A 88 5.83 26.69 -4.73
CA GLU A 88 4.67 26.18 -5.44
C GLU A 88 5.04 25.18 -6.52
N VAL A 89 6.02 25.49 -7.38
CA VAL A 89 6.48 24.58 -8.43
C VAL A 89 7.06 23.31 -7.80
N THR A 90 7.88 23.44 -6.75
CA THR A 90 8.46 22.29 -6.04
C THR A 90 7.37 21.41 -5.46
N GLU A 91 6.34 22.00 -4.86
CA GLU A 91 5.19 21.27 -4.30
C GLU A 91 4.40 20.54 -5.40
N GLN A 92 4.12 21.21 -6.53
CA GLN A 92 3.39 20.59 -7.63
C GLN A 92 4.17 19.43 -8.27
N VAL A 93 5.47 19.61 -8.51
CA VAL A 93 6.35 18.55 -9.04
C VAL A 93 6.42 17.38 -8.05
N GLY A 94 6.62 17.68 -6.77
CA GLY A 94 6.64 16.65 -5.72
C GLY A 94 5.31 15.91 -5.62
N ARG A 95 4.17 16.60 -5.66
CA ARG A 95 2.82 16.02 -5.61
C ARG A 95 2.57 15.08 -6.79
N LEU A 96 2.83 15.54 -8.02
CA LEU A 96 2.67 14.72 -9.21
C LEU A 96 3.60 13.51 -9.19
N GLY A 97 4.85 13.70 -8.73
CA GLY A 97 5.79 12.61 -8.52
C GLY A 97 5.30 11.59 -7.50
N CYS A 98 4.80 12.03 -6.34
CA CYS A 98 4.22 11.14 -5.33
C CYS A 98 3.05 10.33 -5.88
N PHE A 99 2.13 10.97 -6.60
CA PHE A 99 0.99 10.28 -7.20
C PHE A 99 1.44 9.28 -8.27
N GLY A 100 2.31 9.70 -9.19
CA GLY A 100 2.79 8.84 -10.26
C GLY A 100 3.58 7.63 -9.75
N PHE A 101 4.56 7.86 -8.87
CA PHE A 101 5.45 6.80 -8.38
C PHE A 101 4.84 5.92 -7.28
N MET A 102 3.74 6.32 -6.66
CA MET A 102 2.97 5.45 -5.78
C MET A 102 2.11 4.46 -6.58
N ILE A 103 1.71 4.83 -7.81
CA ILE A 103 0.90 4.00 -8.71
C ILE A 103 1.80 3.16 -9.63
N ILE A 104 2.87 3.77 -10.16
CA ILE A 104 3.72 3.16 -11.19
C ILE A 104 5.10 2.86 -10.60
N ASN A 105 5.45 1.59 -10.58
CA ASN A 105 6.75 1.11 -10.17
C ASN A 105 7.69 1.11 -11.39
N ILE A 106 8.61 2.06 -11.46
CA ILE A 106 9.55 2.17 -12.58
C ILE A 106 10.70 1.17 -12.39
N PRO A 107 10.93 0.26 -13.36
CA PRO A 107 12.04 -0.68 -13.30
C PRO A 107 13.40 0.03 -13.11
N GLY A 108 14.25 -0.55 -12.26
CA GLY A 108 15.57 0.03 -11.93
C GLY A 108 15.55 1.09 -10.83
N THR A 109 14.38 1.60 -10.43
CA THR A 109 14.22 2.55 -9.32
C THR A 109 13.31 2.02 -8.22
N TRP A 110 12.62 0.96 -8.49
CA TRP A 110 11.81 0.18 -7.56
C TRP A 110 12.46 -1.19 -7.34
N PHE A 111 12.69 -1.55 -6.08
CA PHE A 111 13.41 -2.76 -5.69
C PHE A 111 12.50 -3.81 -5.01
N GLY A 112 11.19 -3.64 -5.11
CA GLY A 112 10.20 -4.51 -4.48
C GLY A 112 10.06 -4.31 -2.98
N TRP A 113 9.17 -5.09 -2.37
CA TRP A 113 8.92 -5.06 -0.93
C TRP A 113 10.08 -5.69 -0.16
N TRP A 114 10.35 -5.22 1.06
CA TRP A 114 11.37 -5.83 1.93
C TRP A 114 11.04 -7.29 2.28
N SER A 115 9.75 -7.57 2.52
CA SER A 115 9.19 -8.87 2.84
C SER A 115 7.67 -8.85 2.68
N ASP A 116 7.02 -10.01 2.82
CA ASP A 116 5.54 -10.10 2.83
C ASP A 116 4.94 -9.32 4.01
N GLU A 117 5.62 -9.32 5.16
CA GLU A 117 5.22 -8.54 6.34
C GLU A 117 5.35 -7.03 6.08
N ALA A 118 6.36 -6.59 5.32
CA ALA A 118 6.51 -5.18 4.97
C ALA A 118 5.38 -4.71 4.04
N PHE A 119 4.92 -5.57 3.13
CA PHE A 119 3.73 -5.30 2.33
C PHE A 119 2.46 -5.22 3.18
N ALA A 120 2.28 -6.16 4.12
CA ALA A 120 1.14 -6.12 5.05
C ALA A 120 1.18 -4.85 5.92
N LEU A 121 2.36 -4.46 6.42
CA LEU A 121 2.55 -3.25 7.21
C LEU A 121 2.22 -1.99 6.38
N TYR A 122 2.65 -1.94 5.12
CA TYR A 122 2.28 -0.87 4.19
C TYR A 122 0.75 -0.75 4.07
N LEU A 123 0.03 -1.85 3.84
CA LEU A 123 -1.43 -1.81 3.73
C LEU A 123 -2.11 -1.32 5.01
N ILE A 124 -1.65 -1.78 6.17
CA ILE A 124 -2.23 -1.42 7.47
C ILE A 124 -1.98 0.06 7.77
N VAL A 125 -0.73 0.51 7.70
CA VAL A 125 -0.35 1.88 8.06
C VAL A 125 -0.96 2.89 7.10
N ASP A 126 -0.90 2.64 5.79
CA ASP A 126 -1.47 3.56 4.81
C ASP A 126 -3.00 3.61 4.91
N THR A 127 -3.67 2.49 5.21
CA THR A 127 -5.11 2.49 5.50
C THR A 127 -5.43 3.36 6.71
N ILE A 128 -4.67 3.24 7.81
CA ILE A 128 -4.87 4.07 9.01
C ILE A 128 -4.65 5.55 8.69
N LEU A 129 -3.60 5.89 7.95
CA LEU A 129 -3.32 7.28 7.56
C LEU A 129 -4.41 7.87 6.66
N VAL A 130 -4.91 7.10 5.69
CA VAL A 130 -6.02 7.51 4.82
C VAL A 130 -7.30 7.71 5.62
N MET A 131 -7.64 6.82 6.53
CA MET A 131 -8.82 6.94 7.39
C MET A 131 -8.71 8.17 8.31
N LEU A 132 -7.54 8.41 8.89
CA LEU A 132 -7.27 9.59 9.72
C LEU A 132 -7.38 10.88 8.90
N TYR A 133 -6.86 10.92 7.69
CA TYR A 133 -6.99 12.03 6.75
C TYR A 133 -8.45 12.35 6.45
N CYS A 134 -9.24 11.37 6.09
CA CYS A 134 -10.67 11.51 5.82
C CYS A 134 -11.45 11.98 7.06
N ALA A 135 -11.13 11.43 8.24
CA ALA A 135 -11.76 11.83 9.49
C ALA A 135 -11.49 13.31 9.82
N ILE A 136 -10.25 13.79 9.67
CA ILE A 136 -9.90 15.20 9.88
C ILE A 136 -10.64 16.09 8.88
N TRP A 137 -10.75 15.68 7.61
CA TRP A 137 -11.55 16.42 6.64
C TRP A 137 -13.01 16.55 7.05
N ILE A 138 -13.63 15.48 7.53
CA ILE A 138 -15.04 15.49 7.98
C ILE A 138 -15.21 16.40 9.21
N ILE A 139 -14.36 16.22 10.23
CA ILE A 139 -14.46 16.94 11.50
C ILE A 139 -14.16 18.44 11.33
N CYS A 140 -13.15 18.76 10.51
CA CYS A 140 -12.64 20.11 10.36
C CYS A 140 -13.09 20.81 9.06
N PHE A 141 -14.08 20.26 8.34
CA PHE A 141 -14.47 20.74 7.01
C PHE A 141 -14.73 22.26 6.95
N LYS A 142 -15.46 22.79 7.94
CA LYS A 142 -15.82 24.21 8.02
C LYS A 142 -14.86 25.06 8.88
N LYS A 143 -13.86 24.42 9.52
CA LYS A 143 -12.96 25.12 10.43
C LYS A 143 -11.69 25.53 9.70
N ASN A 144 -11.44 26.85 9.60
CA ASN A 144 -10.12 27.30 9.11
C ASN A 144 -9.16 27.41 10.30
N SER A 145 -8.35 26.40 10.55
CA SER A 145 -7.44 26.33 11.68
C SER A 145 -6.06 25.83 11.25
N VAL A 146 -5.03 26.32 11.94
CA VAL A 146 -3.64 25.86 11.74
C VAL A 146 -3.53 24.34 11.93
N PHE A 147 -4.27 23.79 12.91
CA PHE A 147 -4.32 22.34 13.13
C PHE A 147 -4.80 21.59 11.88
N ARG A 148 -5.93 22.02 11.27
CA ARG A 148 -6.43 21.39 10.04
C ARG A 148 -5.39 21.45 8.92
N ALA A 149 -4.82 22.62 8.67
CA ALA A 149 -3.86 22.80 7.60
C ALA A 149 -2.62 21.92 7.79
N LEU A 150 -2.06 21.88 8.99
CA LEU A 150 -0.90 21.04 9.31
C LEU A 150 -1.24 19.56 9.26
N ALA A 151 -2.34 19.13 9.85
CA ALA A 151 -2.72 17.72 9.84
C ALA A 151 -2.96 17.20 8.41
N LEU A 152 -3.68 18.00 7.58
CA LEU A 152 -3.96 17.64 6.19
C LEU A 152 -2.73 17.72 5.26
N SER A 153 -1.65 18.36 5.69
CA SER A 153 -0.39 18.38 4.95
C SER A 153 0.62 17.33 5.44
N ILE A 154 0.67 17.07 6.75
CA ILE A 154 1.59 16.11 7.34
C ILE A 154 1.17 14.66 7.00
N ILE A 155 -0.12 14.34 7.10
CA ILE A 155 -0.60 12.96 6.90
C ILE A 155 -0.28 12.44 5.50
N PRO A 156 -0.61 13.12 4.38
CA PRO A 156 -0.24 12.62 3.06
C PRO A 156 1.28 12.62 2.83
N SER A 157 2.01 13.54 3.45
CA SER A 157 3.49 13.54 3.41
C SER A 157 4.08 12.29 4.05
N MET A 158 3.56 11.89 5.22
CA MET A 158 3.94 10.66 5.91
C MET A 158 3.55 9.42 5.11
N LEU A 159 2.36 9.42 4.51
CA LEU A 159 1.87 8.31 3.68
C LEU A 159 2.81 8.06 2.50
N PHE A 160 3.15 9.08 1.71
CA PHE A 160 4.03 8.90 0.54
C PHE A 160 5.45 8.48 0.93
N LEU A 161 5.99 9.09 1.99
CA LEU A 161 7.34 8.75 2.46
C LEU A 161 7.39 7.31 2.98
N PHE A 162 6.42 6.92 3.80
CA PHE A 162 6.32 5.57 4.34
C PHE A 162 6.12 4.52 3.23
N SER A 163 5.20 4.77 2.30
CA SER A 163 4.97 3.93 1.12
C SER A 163 6.26 3.75 0.30
N GLY A 164 7.02 4.84 0.08
CA GLY A 164 8.28 4.81 -0.65
C GLY A 164 9.33 3.95 0.04
N ILE A 165 9.44 4.04 1.36
CA ILE A 165 10.38 3.24 2.16
C ILE A 165 9.98 1.76 2.13
N MET A 166 8.70 1.44 2.36
CA MET A 166 8.21 0.06 2.41
C MET A 166 8.33 -0.63 1.05
N SER A 167 8.00 0.07 -0.03
CA SER A 167 8.10 -0.44 -1.41
C SER A 167 9.50 -0.31 -2.02
N ARG A 168 10.47 0.26 -1.29
CA ARG A 168 11.84 0.54 -1.78
C ARG A 168 11.84 1.31 -3.11
N SER A 169 10.93 2.25 -3.28
CA SER A 169 10.82 3.10 -4.47
C SER A 169 11.63 4.38 -4.28
N VAL A 170 12.80 4.45 -4.90
CA VAL A 170 13.70 5.61 -4.77
C VAL A 170 13.05 6.89 -5.29
N LEU A 171 12.33 6.79 -6.43
CA LEU A 171 11.66 7.97 -7.01
C LEU A 171 10.52 8.48 -6.11
N LEU A 172 9.76 7.57 -5.48
CA LEU A 172 8.72 7.95 -4.54
C LEU A 172 9.30 8.62 -3.29
N ILE A 173 10.43 8.12 -2.78
CA ILE A 173 11.14 8.75 -1.65
C ILE A 173 11.60 10.16 -2.02
N ILE A 174 12.26 10.34 -3.17
CA ILE A 174 12.72 11.64 -3.64
C ILE A 174 11.53 12.61 -3.82
N ALA A 175 10.46 12.16 -4.47
CA ALA A 175 9.25 12.98 -4.66
C ALA A 175 8.63 13.38 -3.31
N SER A 176 8.60 12.47 -2.32
CA SER A 176 8.08 12.72 -0.98
C SER A 176 8.93 13.75 -0.21
N VAL A 177 10.25 13.68 -0.34
CA VAL A 177 11.17 14.62 0.29
C VAL A 177 11.04 16.04 -0.30
N LEU A 178 10.71 16.16 -1.58
CA LEU A 178 10.42 17.44 -2.22
C LEU A 178 9.02 17.95 -1.84
N PHE A 179 8.04 17.06 -1.84
CA PHE A 179 6.64 17.39 -1.56
C PHE A 179 6.41 17.80 -0.10
N ALA A 180 6.89 17.03 0.87
CA ALA A 180 6.56 17.20 2.26
C ALA A 180 6.87 18.60 2.81
N PRO A 181 8.10 19.13 2.71
CA PRO A 181 8.43 20.45 3.26
C PRO A 181 7.68 21.58 2.53
N SER A 182 7.59 21.51 1.19
CA SER A 182 6.90 22.54 0.40
C SER A 182 5.41 22.58 0.70
N HIS A 183 4.76 21.41 0.77
CA HIS A 183 3.34 21.28 1.08
C HIS A 183 2.99 21.76 2.50
N ILE A 184 3.81 21.39 3.50
CA ILE A 184 3.62 21.83 4.89
C ILE A 184 3.78 23.35 5.01
N VAL A 185 4.81 23.92 4.38
CA VAL A 185 5.07 25.37 4.43
C VAL A 185 3.95 26.15 3.76
N ILE A 186 3.49 25.76 2.57
CA ILE A 186 2.37 26.40 1.89
C ILE A 186 1.11 26.33 2.76
N SER A 187 0.78 25.16 3.28
CA SER A 187 -0.40 24.96 4.12
C SER A 187 -0.37 25.84 5.38
N TYR A 188 0.77 25.93 6.03
CA TYR A 188 0.95 26.77 7.24
C TYR A 188 0.85 28.26 6.93
N LYS A 189 1.48 28.73 5.84
CA LYS A 189 1.49 30.15 5.45
C LYS A 189 0.11 30.64 4.99
N ASN A 190 -0.71 29.78 4.40
CA ASN A 190 -2.04 30.12 3.93
C ASN A 190 -3.09 30.26 5.04
N VAL A 191 -2.83 29.76 6.25
CA VAL A 191 -3.75 29.89 7.40
C VAL A 191 -3.40 31.09 8.27
N LYS A 192 -2.17 31.60 8.23
CA LYS A 192 -1.76 32.85 8.87
C LYS A 192 -2.07 34.04 8.01
#